data_da96a3ea13ffc98856934718832f7027
#
_entry.id   da96a3ea13ffc98856934718832f7027
#
_cell.length_a   1.000
_cell.length_b   1.000
_cell.length_c   1.000
_cell.angle_alpha   90.00
_cell.angle_beta   90.00
_cell.angle_gamma   90.00
#
_symmetry.space_group_name_H-M   'P 1'
#
loop_
_entity.id
_entity.type
_entity.pdbx_description
1 polymer ?
#
loop_
_entity_poly.entity_id
_entity_poly.type
_entity_poly.pdbx_seq_one_letter_code
_entity_poly.pdbx_strand_id
1 'polypeptide(L)'
;MRLVTPSFYKDFKCIAGACPDSCCQGWEVDADERSLAYYETLAGEIREKIDSVLDKDEYGNTVFHLTSNKRCPFLNDGNLCDMHIAIGGEHTPFTCRTFPRFINDFGGTREMGISFSCPVAADIMWSEKTDFDFVSEINDLPPSLNDIDAELYFQLLTARKKAYEIVKNSAQPLNKRMTELLDFGVQLQNEIGPYAEGSAPAPFASTFDNPELINPESVSYTHLTLPTIR
;
A
#
# COMPACT_ATOMS: atom_id res chain seq x y z
N MET A 1 5.07 -10.51 -17.78
CA MET A 1 5.35 -10.18 -16.37
C MET A 1 4.84 -11.29 -15.46
N ARG A 2 5.53 -11.60 -14.38
CA ARG A 2 5.06 -12.52 -13.34
C ARG A 2 4.21 -11.75 -12.32
N LEU A 3 2.95 -12.15 -12.15
CA LEU A 3 2.08 -11.62 -11.09
C LEU A 3 2.17 -12.52 -9.86
N VAL A 4 2.30 -11.92 -8.69
CA VAL A 4 2.29 -12.62 -7.41
C VAL A 4 1.22 -12.00 -6.51
N THR A 5 0.28 -12.82 -6.04
CA THR A 5 -0.83 -12.38 -5.18
C THR A 5 -1.03 -13.36 -4.02
N PRO A 6 -1.57 -12.92 -2.88
CA PRO A 6 -2.10 -13.86 -1.88
C PRO A 6 -3.22 -14.70 -2.49
N SER A 7 -3.38 -15.94 -2.04
CA SER A 7 -4.42 -16.86 -2.53
C SER A 7 -5.82 -16.28 -2.43
N PHE A 8 -6.11 -15.53 -1.38
CA PHE A 8 -7.42 -14.87 -1.14
C PHE A 8 -7.64 -13.56 -1.94
N TYR A 9 -6.67 -13.12 -2.75
CA TYR A 9 -6.74 -11.84 -3.48
C TYR A 9 -7.99 -11.71 -4.36
N LYS A 10 -8.40 -12.82 -4.99
CA LYS A 10 -9.55 -12.87 -5.91
C LYS A 10 -10.90 -12.88 -5.17
N ASP A 11 -10.89 -13.17 -3.87
CA ASP A 11 -12.13 -13.25 -3.06
C ASP A 11 -12.61 -11.88 -2.61
N PHE A 12 -11.74 -10.88 -2.67
CA PHE A 12 -12.10 -9.52 -2.29
C PHE A 12 -13.11 -8.90 -3.26
N LYS A 13 -14.24 -8.45 -2.69
CA LYS A 13 -15.27 -7.65 -3.38
C LYS A 13 -15.68 -6.49 -2.50
N CYS A 14 -15.59 -5.27 -3.04
CA CYS A 14 -16.09 -4.08 -2.35
C CYS A 14 -17.61 -4.18 -2.14
N ILE A 15 -18.06 -3.91 -0.92
CA ILE A 15 -19.49 -3.91 -0.54
C ILE A 15 -20.14 -2.52 -0.66
N ALA A 16 -19.41 -1.56 -1.20
CA ALA A 16 -19.86 -0.21 -1.53
C ALA A 16 -20.63 0.46 -0.36
N GLY A 17 -21.85 0.93 -0.59
CA GLY A 17 -22.67 1.61 0.41
C GLY A 17 -23.03 0.78 1.66
N ALA A 18 -22.86 -0.53 1.63
CA ALA A 18 -23.06 -1.39 2.79
C ALA A 18 -21.82 -1.44 3.72
N CYS A 19 -20.73 -0.78 3.37
CA CYS A 19 -19.51 -0.77 4.17
C CYS A 19 -19.76 -0.04 5.51
N PRO A 20 -19.40 -0.65 6.67
CA PRO A 20 -19.53 0.01 7.97
C PRO A 20 -18.58 1.18 8.15
N ASP A 21 -17.55 1.25 7.34
CA ASP A 21 -16.57 2.33 7.26
C ASP A 21 -16.42 2.77 5.81
N SER A 22 -15.72 3.86 5.54
CA SER A 22 -15.57 4.36 4.19
C SER A 22 -14.13 4.76 3.89
N CYS A 23 -13.60 4.20 2.79
CA CYS A 23 -12.31 4.64 2.23
C CYS A 23 -12.36 6.07 1.63
N CYS A 24 -13.52 6.70 1.61
CA CYS A 24 -13.72 8.09 1.17
C CYS A 24 -13.77 9.07 2.35
N GLN A 25 -13.10 8.77 3.47
CA GLN A 25 -13.07 9.61 4.67
C GLN A 25 -11.66 9.62 5.27
N GLY A 26 -11.31 10.76 5.87
CA GLY A 26 -10.14 10.91 6.73
C GLY A 26 -8.82 11.19 6.02
N TRP A 27 -8.76 11.12 4.69
CA TRP A 27 -7.55 11.38 3.90
C TRP A 27 -7.89 11.94 2.52
N GLU A 28 -7.05 12.82 2.03
CA GLU A 28 -7.17 13.41 0.69
C GLU A 28 -6.71 12.42 -0.38
N VAL A 29 -7.34 12.48 -1.53
CA VAL A 29 -7.06 11.60 -2.66
C VAL A 29 -6.36 12.37 -3.74
N ASP A 30 -5.17 11.92 -4.13
CA ASP A 30 -4.44 12.45 -5.28
C ASP A 30 -5.18 12.16 -6.58
N ALA A 31 -5.36 13.20 -7.40
CA ALA A 31 -5.85 13.08 -8.76
C ALA A 31 -4.66 12.87 -9.70
N ASP A 32 -4.50 11.65 -10.20
CA ASP A 32 -3.41 11.29 -11.12
C ASP A 32 -3.57 11.96 -12.50
N GLU A 33 -2.45 12.11 -13.22
CA GLU A 33 -2.39 12.80 -14.52
C GLU A 33 -3.41 12.25 -15.53
N ARG A 34 -3.60 10.94 -15.58
CA ARG A 34 -4.59 10.30 -16.47
C ARG A 34 -6.01 10.71 -16.13
N SER A 35 -6.32 10.77 -14.84
CA SER A 35 -7.62 11.19 -14.35
C SER A 35 -7.87 12.67 -14.65
N LEU A 36 -6.87 13.52 -14.40
CA LEU A 36 -6.94 14.95 -14.69
C LEU A 36 -7.16 15.22 -16.19
N ALA A 37 -6.40 14.56 -17.07
CA ALA A 37 -6.58 14.68 -18.51
C ALA A 37 -7.98 14.26 -18.97
N TYR A 38 -8.56 13.24 -18.36
CA TYR A 38 -9.93 12.84 -18.63
C TYR A 38 -10.95 13.91 -18.15
N TYR A 39 -10.73 14.47 -16.96
CA TYR A 39 -11.62 15.51 -16.41
C TYR A 39 -11.67 16.76 -17.27
N GLU A 40 -10.59 17.10 -17.97
CA GLU A 40 -10.57 18.21 -18.93
C GLU A 40 -11.53 18.00 -20.12
N THR A 41 -11.90 16.77 -20.43
CA THR A 41 -12.85 16.43 -21.50
C THR A 41 -14.31 16.51 -21.07
N LEU A 42 -14.56 16.62 -19.75
CA LEU A 42 -15.92 16.66 -19.20
C LEU A 42 -16.55 18.05 -19.31
N ALA A 43 -17.88 18.07 -19.24
CA ALA A 43 -18.68 19.28 -19.20
C ALA A 43 -19.87 19.13 -18.24
N GLY A 44 -20.53 20.27 -17.88
CA GLY A 44 -21.69 20.29 -17.02
C GLY A 44 -21.37 20.07 -15.53
N GLU A 45 -22.39 19.71 -14.76
CA GLU A 45 -22.36 19.69 -13.29
C GLU A 45 -21.22 18.88 -12.69
N ILE A 46 -20.89 17.74 -13.29
CA ILE A 46 -19.80 16.90 -12.76
C ILE A 46 -18.44 17.58 -12.94
N ARG A 47 -18.22 18.26 -14.06
CA ARG A 47 -17.01 19.04 -14.30
C ARG A 47 -16.89 20.19 -13.31
N GLU A 48 -17.95 20.95 -13.14
CA GLU A 48 -18.01 22.09 -12.20
C GLU A 48 -17.73 21.63 -10.76
N LYS A 49 -18.32 20.49 -10.36
CA LYS A 49 -18.07 19.91 -9.04
C LYS A 49 -16.60 19.50 -8.87
N ILE A 50 -16.01 18.84 -9.86
CA ILE A 50 -14.59 18.45 -9.84
C ILE A 50 -13.71 19.71 -9.68
N ASP A 51 -13.90 20.71 -10.51
CA ASP A 51 -13.12 21.96 -10.47
C ASP A 51 -13.24 22.70 -9.13
N SER A 52 -14.38 22.62 -8.48
CA SER A 52 -14.63 23.30 -7.20
C SER A 52 -13.92 22.66 -6.01
N VAL A 53 -13.44 21.43 -6.13
CA VAL A 53 -12.84 20.64 -5.04
C VAL A 53 -11.41 20.20 -5.30
N LEU A 54 -10.89 20.44 -6.52
CA LEU A 54 -9.49 20.22 -6.85
C LEU A 54 -8.65 21.39 -6.37
N ASP A 55 -7.56 21.09 -5.67
CA ASP A 55 -6.55 22.10 -5.30
C ASP A 55 -5.17 21.41 -5.13
N LYS A 56 -4.18 22.18 -4.73
CA LYS A 56 -2.84 21.70 -4.45
C LYS A 56 -2.68 21.48 -2.95
N ASP A 57 -2.10 20.31 -2.59
CA ASP A 57 -1.63 20.07 -1.23
C ASP A 57 -0.34 20.85 -0.94
N GLU A 58 0.17 20.74 0.28
CA GLU A 58 1.43 21.40 0.70
C GLU A 58 2.68 20.91 -0.06
N TYR A 59 2.59 19.77 -0.75
CA TYR A 59 3.66 19.18 -1.56
C TYR A 59 3.50 19.49 -3.05
N GLY A 60 2.42 20.19 -3.45
CA GLY A 60 2.13 20.54 -4.84
C GLY A 60 1.39 19.45 -5.64
N ASN A 61 0.96 18.35 -5.01
CA ASN A 61 0.12 17.37 -5.67
C ASN A 61 -1.29 17.91 -5.86
N THR A 62 -1.97 17.49 -6.92
CA THR A 62 -3.37 17.84 -7.13
C THR A 62 -4.25 16.85 -6.37
N VAL A 63 -5.06 17.34 -5.43
CA VAL A 63 -5.90 16.53 -4.54
C VAL A 63 -7.35 16.99 -4.54
N PHE A 64 -8.24 16.12 -4.12
CA PHE A 64 -9.62 16.50 -3.76
C PHE A 64 -9.66 16.89 -2.29
N HIS A 65 -9.94 18.16 -2.02
CA HIS A 65 -10.11 18.63 -0.66
C HIS A 65 -11.32 17.99 0.01
N LEU A 66 -11.10 17.54 1.25
CA LEU A 66 -12.17 16.99 2.06
C LEU A 66 -13.14 18.08 2.51
N THR A 67 -14.39 17.70 2.71
CA THR A 67 -15.38 18.53 3.40
C THR A 67 -14.98 18.79 4.86
N SER A 68 -15.64 19.74 5.52
CA SER A 68 -15.39 20.03 6.95
C SER A 68 -15.51 18.81 7.86
N ASN A 69 -16.29 17.81 7.47
CA ASN A 69 -16.47 16.54 8.17
C ASN A 69 -15.45 15.48 7.76
N LYS A 70 -14.36 15.87 7.09
CA LYS A 70 -13.31 14.98 6.57
C LYS A 70 -13.82 13.87 5.63
N ARG A 71 -14.90 14.14 4.90
CA ARG A 71 -15.44 13.25 3.88
C ARG A 71 -15.01 13.70 2.49
N CYS A 72 -14.81 12.76 1.59
CA CYS A 72 -14.64 13.06 0.17
C CYS A 72 -15.90 13.82 -0.35
N PRO A 73 -15.75 14.90 -1.12
CA PRO A 73 -16.88 15.68 -1.63
C PRO A 73 -17.78 14.90 -2.59
N PHE A 74 -17.31 13.77 -3.12
CA PHE A 74 -18.08 12.88 -3.99
C PHE A 74 -18.78 11.74 -3.23
N LEU A 75 -18.59 11.61 -1.92
CA LEU A 75 -19.30 10.61 -1.11
C LEU A 75 -20.67 11.12 -0.73
N ASN A 76 -21.73 10.58 -1.35
CA ASN A 76 -23.12 10.97 -1.10
C ASN A 76 -23.69 10.36 0.20
N ASP A 77 -24.94 10.72 0.53
CA ASP A 77 -25.61 10.25 1.75
C ASP A 77 -25.91 8.75 1.75
N GLY A 78 -25.92 8.11 0.58
CA GLY A 78 -26.02 6.65 0.42
C GLY A 78 -24.68 5.93 0.56
N ASN A 79 -23.60 6.62 0.97
CA ASN A 79 -22.24 6.10 1.00
C ASN A 79 -21.75 5.56 -0.35
N LEU A 80 -22.22 6.15 -1.44
CA LEU A 80 -21.79 5.86 -2.81
C LEU A 80 -21.01 7.05 -3.36
N CYS A 81 -20.15 6.78 -4.33
CA CYS A 81 -19.36 7.83 -4.99
C CYS A 81 -20.11 8.41 -6.18
N ASP A 82 -20.48 9.70 -6.11
CA ASP A 82 -21.14 10.42 -7.21
C ASP A 82 -20.30 10.46 -8.48
N MET A 83 -18.96 10.58 -8.34
CA MET A 83 -18.05 10.52 -9.47
C MET A 83 -18.11 9.16 -10.15
N HIS A 84 -18.05 8.07 -9.38
CA HIS A 84 -18.19 6.72 -9.91
C HIS A 84 -19.52 6.52 -10.64
N ILE A 85 -20.60 7.08 -10.11
CA ILE A 85 -21.94 7.01 -10.72
C ILE A 85 -22.01 7.81 -12.03
N ALA A 86 -21.39 8.99 -12.06
CA ALA A 86 -21.49 9.91 -13.18
C ALA A 86 -20.57 9.56 -14.37
N ILE A 87 -19.35 9.11 -14.10
CA ILE A 87 -18.31 8.93 -15.13
C ILE A 87 -17.72 7.52 -15.19
N GLY A 88 -18.17 6.60 -14.35
CA GLY A 88 -17.63 5.24 -14.24
C GLY A 88 -16.39 5.14 -13.34
N GLY A 89 -16.19 3.96 -12.76
CA GLY A 89 -15.08 3.71 -11.85
C GLY A 89 -13.71 3.79 -12.50
N GLU A 90 -13.62 3.49 -13.79
CA GLU A 90 -12.41 3.53 -14.60
C GLU A 90 -11.82 4.95 -14.78
N HIS A 91 -12.63 5.97 -14.55
CA HIS A 91 -12.25 7.38 -14.65
C HIS A 91 -12.03 8.08 -13.30
N THR A 92 -12.27 7.36 -12.20
CA THR A 92 -11.91 7.87 -10.86
C THR A 92 -10.39 7.86 -10.66
N PRO A 93 -9.83 8.61 -9.69
CA PRO A 93 -8.40 8.60 -9.41
C PRO A 93 -7.82 7.20 -9.23
N PHE A 94 -6.54 7.03 -9.55
CA PHE A 94 -5.86 5.72 -9.47
C PHE A 94 -6.05 5.07 -8.10
N THR A 95 -5.87 5.84 -7.03
CA THR A 95 -6.07 5.38 -5.67
C THR A 95 -7.49 4.86 -5.43
N CYS A 96 -8.51 5.58 -5.93
CA CYS A 96 -9.92 5.15 -5.80
C CYS A 96 -10.20 3.85 -6.57
N ARG A 97 -9.59 3.69 -7.75
CA ARG A 97 -9.76 2.47 -8.58
C ARG A 97 -9.10 1.26 -7.98
N THR A 98 -7.97 1.45 -7.29
CA THR A 98 -7.14 0.35 -6.81
C THR A 98 -7.40 -0.01 -5.36
N PHE A 99 -7.73 0.96 -4.50
CA PHE A 99 -7.96 0.69 -3.08
C PHE A 99 -8.98 -0.46 -2.86
N PRO A 100 -8.73 -1.37 -1.96
CA PRO A 100 -7.61 -1.49 -1.01
C PRO A 100 -6.41 -2.26 -1.56
N ARG A 101 -6.31 -2.44 -2.85
CA ARG A 101 -5.19 -3.14 -3.49
C ARG A 101 -3.98 -2.23 -3.54
N PHE A 102 -2.81 -2.80 -3.31
CA PHE A 102 -1.53 -2.17 -3.56
C PHE A 102 -0.72 -2.98 -4.56
N ILE A 103 0.13 -2.31 -5.30
CA ILE A 103 0.90 -2.88 -6.41
C ILE A 103 2.36 -2.46 -6.23
N ASN A 104 3.26 -3.43 -6.24
CA ASN A 104 4.69 -3.22 -6.24
C ASN A 104 5.29 -3.87 -7.48
N ASP A 105 5.94 -3.08 -8.33
CA ASP A 105 6.59 -3.53 -9.55
C ASP A 105 8.11 -3.65 -9.34
N PHE A 106 8.66 -4.81 -9.68
CA PHE A 106 10.07 -5.13 -9.60
C PHE A 106 10.54 -5.76 -10.91
N GLY A 107 10.84 -4.92 -11.89
CA GLY A 107 11.26 -5.41 -13.21
C GLY A 107 10.22 -6.35 -13.85
N GLY A 108 10.54 -7.62 -13.94
CA GLY A 108 9.66 -8.65 -14.51
C GLY A 108 8.61 -9.22 -13.56
N THR A 109 8.53 -8.74 -12.31
CA THR A 109 7.60 -9.22 -11.29
C THR A 109 6.72 -8.09 -10.78
N ARG A 110 5.41 -8.33 -10.71
CA ARG A 110 4.43 -7.47 -10.04
C ARG A 110 3.85 -8.22 -8.85
N GLU A 111 4.04 -7.67 -7.66
CA GLU A 111 3.41 -8.15 -6.45
C GLU A 111 2.18 -7.29 -6.14
N MET A 112 1.05 -7.93 -5.90
CA MET A 112 -0.19 -7.25 -5.53
C MET A 112 -0.73 -7.81 -4.23
N GLY A 113 -1.16 -6.93 -3.35
CA GLY A 113 -1.78 -7.30 -2.08
C GLY A 113 -3.04 -6.50 -1.82
N ILE A 114 -3.65 -6.75 -0.66
CA ILE A 114 -4.84 -6.05 -0.19
C ILE A 114 -4.55 -5.50 1.20
N SER A 115 -4.85 -4.22 1.41
CA SER A 115 -4.59 -3.52 2.67
C SER A 115 -5.62 -3.87 3.75
N PHE A 116 -5.16 -4.06 4.97
CA PHE A 116 -6.01 -4.16 6.18
C PHE A 116 -6.80 -2.88 6.52
N SER A 117 -6.49 -1.76 5.86
CA SER A 117 -7.27 -0.52 6.00
C SER A 117 -8.71 -0.66 5.50
N CYS A 118 -9.02 -1.73 4.77
CA CYS A 118 -10.37 -2.04 4.34
C CYS A 118 -10.95 -3.12 5.27
N PRO A 119 -12.11 -2.87 5.94
CA PRO A 119 -12.72 -3.85 6.85
C PRO A 119 -13.05 -5.17 6.16
N VAL A 120 -13.52 -5.14 4.91
CA VAL A 120 -13.80 -6.37 4.15
C VAL A 120 -12.52 -7.17 3.88
N ALA A 121 -11.43 -6.50 3.55
CA ALA A 121 -10.15 -7.16 3.37
C ALA A 121 -9.62 -7.74 4.70
N ALA A 122 -9.78 -6.99 5.79
CA ALA A 122 -9.43 -7.46 7.12
C ALA A 122 -10.25 -8.70 7.52
N ASP A 123 -11.56 -8.71 7.26
CA ASP A 123 -12.44 -9.86 7.54
C ASP A 123 -12.02 -11.10 6.74
N ILE A 124 -11.69 -10.96 5.45
CA ILE A 124 -11.20 -12.08 4.63
C ILE A 124 -9.92 -12.65 5.26
N MET A 125 -8.93 -11.81 5.55
CA MET A 125 -7.67 -12.26 6.13
C MET A 125 -7.83 -12.85 7.54
N TRP A 126 -8.75 -12.32 8.34
CA TRP A 126 -9.04 -12.84 9.67
C TRP A 126 -9.82 -14.16 9.65
N SER A 127 -10.66 -14.37 8.64
CA SER A 127 -11.44 -15.58 8.46
C SER A 127 -10.62 -16.75 7.94
N GLU A 128 -9.51 -16.49 7.27
CA GLU A 128 -8.55 -17.50 6.85
C GLU A 128 -7.92 -18.16 8.07
N LYS A 129 -8.35 -19.39 8.37
CA LYS A 129 -7.90 -20.14 9.55
C LYS A 129 -6.56 -20.81 9.39
N THR A 130 -6.03 -20.80 8.18
CA THR A 130 -4.77 -21.45 7.82
C THR A 130 -3.83 -20.44 7.18
N ASP A 131 -2.55 -20.78 7.13
CA ASP A 131 -1.57 -20.03 6.36
C ASP A 131 -2.06 -19.87 4.92
N PHE A 132 -2.13 -18.64 4.43
CA PHE A 132 -2.36 -18.38 3.02
C PHE A 132 -1.06 -18.51 2.23
N ASP A 133 -1.18 -18.96 1.01
CA ASP A 133 -0.07 -19.06 0.06
C ASP A 133 -0.04 -17.88 -0.91
N PHE A 134 1.10 -17.68 -1.55
CA PHE A 134 1.22 -16.77 -2.69
C PHE A 134 1.06 -17.54 -3.99
N VAL A 135 0.13 -17.06 -4.82
CA VAL A 135 -0.11 -17.59 -6.16
C VAL A 135 0.70 -16.78 -7.16
N SER A 136 1.33 -17.46 -8.11
CA SER A 136 2.13 -16.83 -9.16
C SER A 136 1.57 -17.20 -10.54
N GLU A 137 1.26 -16.20 -11.36
CA GLU A 137 0.76 -16.33 -12.71
C GLU A 137 1.64 -15.54 -13.69
N ILE A 138 1.81 -16.03 -14.92
CA ILE A 138 2.50 -15.29 -16.00
C ILE A 138 1.44 -14.64 -16.89
N ASN A 139 1.63 -13.37 -17.22
CA ASN A 139 0.81 -12.66 -18.18
C ASN A 139 1.66 -11.94 -19.24
N ASP A 140 0.99 -11.36 -20.24
CA ASP A 140 1.62 -10.67 -21.37
C ASP A 140 1.96 -9.19 -21.11
N LEU A 141 1.81 -8.71 -19.87
CA LEU A 141 2.21 -7.35 -19.53
C LEU A 141 3.73 -7.19 -19.67
N PRO A 142 4.19 -6.05 -20.20
CA PRO A 142 5.62 -5.76 -20.28
C PRO A 142 6.22 -5.65 -18.88
N PRO A 143 7.53 -5.92 -18.71
CA PRO A 143 8.24 -5.62 -17.48
C PRO A 143 8.13 -4.14 -17.12
N SER A 144 8.13 -3.83 -15.83
CA SER A 144 8.27 -2.46 -15.36
C SER A 144 9.70 -1.96 -15.62
N LEU A 145 9.81 -0.74 -16.09
CA LEU A 145 11.10 -0.06 -16.32
C LEU A 145 11.46 0.83 -15.11
N ASN A 146 11.05 0.44 -13.92
CA ASN A 146 11.42 1.18 -12.71
C ASN A 146 12.91 1.02 -12.40
N ASP A 147 13.50 2.07 -11.82
CA ASP A 147 14.91 2.15 -11.46
C ASP A 147 15.24 1.45 -10.13
N ILE A 148 14.60 0.32 -9.85
CA ILE A 148 14.87 -0.43 -8.65
C ILE A 148 16.23 -1.10 -8.76
N ASP A 149 17.10 -0.81 -7.79
CA ASP A 149 18.37 -1.49 -7.63
C ASP A 149 18.16 -3.00 -7.44
N ALA A 150 18.75 -3.79 -8.33
CA ALA A 150 18.55 -5.24 -8.33
C ALA A 150 19.15 -5.91 -7.07
N GLU A 151 20.25 -5.38 -6.54
CA GLU A 151 20.88 -5.89 -5.33
C GLU A 151 19.99 -5.64 -4.12
N LEU A 152 19.48 -4.41 -3.97
CA LEU A 152 18.50 -4.07 -2.93
C LEU A 152 17.25 -4.97 -3.02
N TYR A 153 16.75 -5.21 -4.23
CA TYR A 153 15.60 -6.10 -4.41
C TYR A 153 15.86 -7.51 -3.89
N PHE A 154 17.00 -8.12 -4.23
CA PHE A 154 17.34 -9.46 -3.74
C PHE A 154 17.58 -9.49 -2.23
N GLN A 155 18.16 -8.45 -1.65
CA GLN A 155 18.32 -8.31 -0.21
C GLN A 155 16.95 -8.26 0.49
N LEU A 156 16.01 -7.45 -0.01
CA LEU A 156 14.66 -7.38 0.53
C LEU A 156 13.89 -8.69 0.41
N LEU A 157 14.08 -9.46 -0.67
CA LEU A 157 13.48 -10.80 -0.79
C LEU A 157 14.03 -11.75 0.28
N THR A 158 15.33 -11.71 0.54
CA THR A 158 15.99 -12.53 1.58
C THR A 158 15.51 -12.12 2.98
N ALA A 159 15.46 -10.80 3.24
CA ALA A 159 14.98 -10.25 4.50
C ALA A 159 13.51 -10.63 4.75
N ARG A 160 12.65 -10.57 3.74
CA ARG A 160 11.25 -10.98 3.84
C ARG A 160 11.12 -12.46 4.23
N LYS A 161 11.94 -13.33 3.65
CA LYS A 161 11.97 -14.74 4.04
C LYS A 161 12.30 -14.91 5.52
N LYS A 162 13.33 -14.23 6.01
CA LYS A 162 13.72 -14.23 7.43
C LYS A 162 12.61 -13.70 8.33
N ALA A 163 11.96 -12.61 7.94
CA ALA A 163 10.81 -12.06 8.68
C ALA A 163 9.68 -13.10 8.81
N TYR A 164 9.37 -13.84 7.75
CA TYR A 164 8.37 -14.91 7.81
C TYR A 164 8.79 -16.07 8.75
N GLU A 165 10.05 -16.44 8.74
CA GLU A 165 10.57 -17.46 9.66
C GLU A 165 10.41 -17.04 11.13
N ILE A 166 10.69 -15.77 11.46
CA ILE A 166 10.49 -15.20 12.78
C ILE A 166 9.01 -15.26 13.19
N VAL A 167 8.13 -14.73 12.33
CA VAL A 167 6.69 -14.65 12.62
C VAL A 167 6.06 -16.03 12.76
N LYS A 168 6.45 -17.00 11.93
CA LYS A 168 5.90 -18.36 11.91
C LYS A 168 6.46 -19.26 13.00
N ASN A 169 7.47 -18.86 13.74
CA ASN A 169 8.08 -19.66 14.81
C ASN A 169 7.15 -19.82 16.02
N SER A 170 6.16 -20.70 15.90
CA SER A 170 5.19 -20.98 16.96
C SER A 170 5.76 -21.58 18.25
N ALA A 171 7.03 -22.03 18.23
CA ALA A 171 7.71 -22.49 19.44
C ALA A 171 8.05 -21.32 20.38
N GLN A 172 8.02 -20.08 19.88
CA GLN A 172 8.21 -18.89 20.70
C GLN A 172 6.89 -18.16 20.95
N PRO A 173 6.69 -17.54 22.13
CA PRO A 173 5.51 -16.73 22.42
C PRO A 173 5.47 -15.48 21.52
N LEU A 174 4.26 -14.98 21.25
CA LEU A 174 4.02 -13.89 20.29
C LEU A 174 4.87 -12.64 20.59
N ASN A 175 4.93 -12.21 21.85
CA ASN A 175 5.71 -11.03 22.25
C ASN A 175 7.20 -11.17 21.89
N LYS A 176 7.79 -12.35 22.05
CA LYS A 176 9.18 -12.59 21.65
C LYS A 176 9.36 -12.49 20.15
N ARG A 177 8.47 -13.12 19.36
CA ARG A 177 8.50 -13.01 17.89
C ARG A 177 8.35 -11.57 17.41
N MET A 178 7.47 -10.79 18.06
CA MET A 178 7.29 -9.37 17.72
C MET A 178 8.56 -8.56 18.04
N THR A 179 9.19 -8.79 19.20
CA THR A 179 10.46 -8.10 19.54
C THR A 179 11.54 -8.47 18.53
N GLU A 180 11.72 -9.75 18.25
CA GLU A 180 12.73 -10.23 17.29
C GLU A 180 12.49 -9.66 15.87
N LEU A 181 11.23 -9.54 15.44
CA LEU A 181 10.88 -8.93 14.15
C LEU A 181 11.20 -7.44 14.11
N LEU A 182 10.96 -6.70 15.21
CA LEU A 182 11.30 -5.28 15.30
C LEU A 182 12.81 -5.06 15.30
N ASP A 183 13.55 -5.84 16.08
CA ASP A 183 15.01 -5.79 16.10
C ASP A 183 15.61 -6.10 14.73
N PHE A 184 15.08 -7.11 14.07
CA PHE A 184 15.45 -7.44 12.69
C PHE A 184 15.16 -6.29 11.72
N GLY A 185 14.00 -5.65 11.85
CA GLY A 185 13.61 -4.51 11.00
C GLY A 185 14.56 -3.31 11.16
N VAL A 186 14.99 -3.01 12.38
CA VAL A 186 15.96 -1.93 12.64
C VAL A 186 17.34 -2.25 12.09
N GLN A 187 17.81 -3.49 12.24
CA GLN A 187 19.06 -3.92 11.66
C GLN A 187 19.03 -3.80 10.14
N LEU A 188 17.98 -4.32 9.52
CA LEU A 188 17.78 -4.22 8.06
C LEU A 188 17.76 -2.75 7.60
N GLN A 189 17.06 -1.87 8.31
CA GLN A 189 17.02 -0.44 7.97
C GLN A 189 18.41 0.20 8.00
N ASN A 190 19.24 -0.15 8.98
CA ASN A 190 20.61 0.35 9.06
C ASN A 190 21.47 -0.16 7.90
N GLU A 191 21.22 -1.38 7.43
CA GLU A 191 21.97 -1.97 6.31
C GLU A 191 21.55 -1.40 4.97
N ILE A 192 20.25 -1.14 4.76
CA ILE A 192 19.73 -0.57 3.50
C ILE A 192 19.70 0.96 3.49
N GLY A 193 19.94 1.63 4.62
CA GLY A 193 19.96 3.09 4.72
C GLY A 193 20.81 3.79 3.66
N PRO A 194 22.03 3.30 3.37
CA PRO A 194 22.88 3.87 2.32
C PRO A 194 22.25 3.85 0.92
N TYR A 195 21.41 2.86 0.59
CA TYR A 195 20.68 2.84 -0.69
C TYR A 195 19.65 3.96 -0.80
N ALA A 196 18.93 4.23 0.31
CA ALA A 196 17.94 5.30 0.33
C ALA A 196 18.55 6.69 0.18
N GLU A 197 19.81 6.85 0.57
CA GLU A 197 20.58 8.10 0.47
C GLU A 197 21.38 8.22 -0.84
N GLY A 198 21.29 7.24 -1.73
CA GLY A 198 22.03 7.22 -3.00
C GLY A 198 23.52 6.89 -2.87
N SER A 199 23.93 6.36 -1.74
CA SER A 199 25.30 5.86 -1.51
C SER A 199 25.43 4.42 -2.01
N ALA A 200 26.63 4.04 -2.49
CA ALA A 200 26.89 2.65 -2.86
C ALA A 200 26.77 1.74 -1.63
N PRO A 201 26.07 0.61 -1.74
CA PRO A 201 25.87 -0.28 -0.61
C PRO A 201 27.19 -0.89 -0.12
N ALA A 202 27.32 -1.03 1.18
CA ALA A 202 28.30 -1.96 1.73
C ALA A 202 27.87 -3.40 1.36
N PRO A 203 28.82 -4.30 1.04
CA PRO A 203 28.46 -5.68 0.79
C PRO A 203 27.70 -6.24 1.98
N PHE A 204 26.59 -6.93 1.71
CA PHE A 204 25.71 -7.53 2.70
C PHE A 204 26.51 -8.53 3.57
N ALA A 205 27.07 -8.03 4.66
CA ALA A 205 27.67 -8.87 5.67
C ALA A 205 26.52 -9.44 6.51
N SER A 206 26.50 -10.72 6.75
CA SER A 206 25.49 -11.42 7.56
C SER A 206 25.58 -11.00 9.04
N THR A 207 25.26 -9.73 9.34
CA THR A 207 25.14 -9.21 10.70
C THR A 207 23.91 -9.75 11.42
N PHE A 208 23.05 -10.48 10.71
CA PHE A 208 21.88 -11.14 11.27
C PHE A 208 22.15 -12.22 12.32
N ASP A 209 23.41 -12.60 12.53
CA ASP A 209 23.76 -13.69 13.45
C ASP A 209 23.95 -13.24 14.90
N ASN A 210 23.91 -11.95 15.21
CA ASN A 210 24.13 -11.48 16.58
C ASN A 210 23.30 -10.21 16.91
N PRO A 211 22.00 -10.35 17.19
CA PRO A 211 21.15 -9.23 17.57
C PRO A 211 21.47 -8.74 18.98
N GLU A 212 21.96 -7.50 19.10
CA GLU A 212 21.84 -6.77 20.35
C GLU A 212 20.39 -6.33 20.53
N LEU A 213 19.78 -6.74 21.65
CA LEU A 213 18.38 -6.41 21.97
C LEU A 213 18.20 -4.90 22.05
N ILE A 214 17.26 -4.36 21.29
CA ILE A 214 16.87 -2.96 21.37
C ILE A 214 16.23 -2.72 22.75
N ASN A 215 16.70 -1.66 23.42
CA ASN A 215 16.06 -1.22 24.66
C ASN A 215 14.62 -0.73 24.34
N PRO A 216 13.57 -1.36 24.91
CA PRO A 216 12.18 -0.99 24.63
C PRO A 216 11.84 0.47 24.95
N GLU A 217 12.64 1.13 25.82
CA GLU A 217 12.44 2.54 26.17
C GLU A 217 12.88 3.53 25.07
N SER A 218 13.63 3.07 24.06
CA SER A 218 14.11 3.90 22.95
C SER A 218 13.21 3.90 21.72
N VAL A 219 12.18 3.08 21.69
CA VAL A 219 11.25 2.99 20.53
C VAL A 219 10.20 4.08 20.65
N SER A 220 10.46 5.23 20.02
CA SER A 220 9.45 6.27 19.84
C SER A 220 8.46 5.85 18.75
N TYR A 221 7.19 5.66 19.11
CA TYR A 221 6.09 5.26 18.21
C TYR A 221 5.70 6.33 17.17
N THR A 222 6.44 7.42 17.05
CA THR A 222 6.04 8.57 16.24
C THR A 222 6.27 8.43 14.73
N HIS A 223 6.82 7.31 14.22
CA HIS A 223 7.17 7.19 12.79
C HIS A 223 6.85 5.84 12.13
N LEU A 224 5.89 5.10 12.65
CA LEU A 224 5.26 4.03 11.87
C LEU A 224 4.13 4.60 10.97
N THR A 225 4.41 5.67 10.26
CA THR A 225 3.69 5.94 9.03
C THR A 225 4.24 4.95 8.00
N LEU A 226 3.40 4.00 7.60
CA LEU A 226 3.65 3.24 6.38
C LEU A 226 4.05 4.25 5.29
N PRO A 227 5.13 4.01 4.53
CA PRO A 227 5.47 4.92 3.46
C PRO A 227 4.26 5.03 2.55
N THR A 228 3.73 6.22 2.45
CA THR A 228 2.76 6.57 1.42
C THR A 228 3.47 6.27 0.11
N ILE A 229 3.01 5.27 -0.61
CA ILE A 229 3.57 4.89 -1.90
C ILE A 229 3.31 6.08 -2.82
N ARG A 230 4.37 6.79 -3.17
CA ARG A 230 4.39 7.78 -4.23
C ARG A 230 4.46 7.11 -5.58
#